data_ae70cd162f2dcb7c621f1e52f8451235
#
_entry.id   ae70cd162f2dcb7c621f1e52f8451235
#
_cell.length_a   1.000
_cell.length_b   1.000
_cell.length_c   1.000
_cell.angle_alpha   90.00
_cell.angle_beta   90.00
_cell.angle_gamma   90.00
#
_symmetry.space_group_name_H-M   'P 1'
#
loop_
_entity.id
_entity.type
_entity.pdbx_description
1 polymer ?
#
loop_
_entity_poly.entity_id
_entity_poly.type
_entity_poly.pdbx_seq_one_letter_code
_entity_poly.pdbx_strand_id
1 'polypeptide(L)'
;MSYMLKEKKKVIVVGGGFAGIETMKNLIKEKGIDPVLFSDKSYFEYYPALYRIVTGASPIEVCIPIKDLIPKENFVNEKISKINPETKEVETISGQKHKYDYLVLALGSETAYFNLPGIENLAFGFKSVREATKLKNHISELFEEHEHPTKNELVSHFHIVIVGGGPTGVEVAGDLATHMRKLANKYRVHESFITIDL
;
A
#
# COMPACT_ATOMS: atom_id res chain seq x y z
N MET A 1 -5.27 -22.58 -47.76
CA MET A 1 -6.30 -21.97 -46.90
C MET A 1 -5.55 -21.26 -45.76
N SER A 2 -5.29 -19.95 -45.94
CA SER A 2 -4.51 -19.15 -44.98
C SER A 2 -5.38 -18.89 -43.75
N TYR A 3 -5.05 -19.49 -42.62
CA TYR A 3 -5.64 -19.12 -41.33
C TYR A 3 -5.15 -17.69 -41.05
N MET A 4 -5.98 -16.69 -41.30
CA MET A 4 -5.76 -15.32 -40.77
C MET A 4 -5.74 -15.46 -39.25
N LEU A 5 -4.56 -15.31 -38.66
CA LEU A 5 -4.41 -15.18 -37.21
C LEU A 5 -5.23 -13.96 -36.80
N LYS A 6 -6.32 -14.18 -36.10
CA LYS A 6 -7.19 -13.10 -35.59
C LYS A 6 -6.34 -12.24 -34.66
N GLU A 7 -6.22 -10.97 -34.99
CA GLU A 7 -5.44 -10.01 -34.20
C GLU A 7 -5.91 -10.02 -32.75
N LYS A 8 -4.97 -10.15 -31.80
CA LYS A 8 -5.28 -10.19 -30.38
C LYS A 8 -5.82 -8.86 -29.92
N LYS A 9 -6.81 -8.86 -29.02
CA LYS A 9 -7.34 -7.67 -28.39
C LYS A 9 -6.40 -7.17 -27.31
N LYS A 10 -5.96 -5.95 -27.41
CA LYS A 10 -5.07 -5.31 -26.45
C LYS A 10 -5.87 -4.85 -25.22
N VAL A 11 -5.54 -5.40 -24.06
CA VAL A 11 -6.15 -5.02 -22.78
C VAL A 11 -5.10 -4.38 -21.90
N ILE A 12 -5.32 -3.12 -21.54
CA ILE A 12 -4.46 -2.43 -20.58
C ILE A 12 -5.12 -2.50 -19.21
N VAL A 13 -4.35 -2.94 -18.20
CA VAL A 13 -4.72 -2.94 -16.79
C VAL A 13 -3.84 -1.92 -16.07
N VAL A 14 -4.42 -0.98 -15.34
CA VAL A 14 -3.69 0.05 -14.60
C VAL A 14 -3.84 -0.18 -13.11
N GLY A 15 -2.71 -0.43 -12.44
CA GLY A 15 -2.61 -0.67 -11.01
C GLY A 15 -2.24 -2.10 -10.63
N GLY A 16 -1.10 -2.27 -9.95
CA GLY A 16 -0.50 -3.55 -9.52
C GLY A 16 -0.97 -4.06 -8.16
N GLY A 17 -2.18 -3.66 -7.71
CA GLY A 17 -2.81 -4.15 -6.48
C GLY A 17 -3.58 -5.46 -6.68
N PHE A 18 -4.39 -5.86 -5.68
CA PHE A 18 -5.17 -7.11 -5.70
C PHE A 18 -6.00 -7.27 -6.97
N ALA A 19 -6.82 -6.26 -7.31
CA ALA A 19 -7.70 -6.32 -8.47
C ALA A 19 -6.92 -6.41 -9.79
N GLY A 20 -5.82 -5.64 -9.93
CA GLY A 20 -5.02 -5.66 -11.15
C GLY A 20 -4.29 -6.97 -11.36
N ILE A 21 -3.63 -7.50 -10.34
CA ILE A 21 -2.91 -8.78 -10.42
C ILE A 21 -3.88 -9.93 -10.70
N GLU A 22 -5.04 -9.97 -10.03
CA GLU A 22 -6.03 -11.02 -10.27
C GLU A 22 -6.64 -10.93 -11.68
N THR A 23 -6.91 -9.72 -12.16
CA THR A 23 -7.33 -9.47 -13.54
C THR A 23 -6.30 -10.02 -14.53
N MET A 24 -5.02 -9.69 -14.34
CA MET A 24 -3.94 -10.15 -15.21
C MET A 24 -3.83 -11.68 -15.23
N LYS A 25 -3.86 -12.32 -14.05
CA LYS A 25 -3.81 -13.80 -13.94
C LYS A 25 -4.92 -14.51 -14.73
N ASN A 26 -6.06 -13.88 -14.85
CA ASN A 26 -7.17 -14.43 -15.65
C ASN A 26 -7.02 -14.11 -17.13
N LEU A 27 -6.70 -12.85 -17.48
CA LEU A 27 -6.56 -12.42 -18.88
C LEU A 27 -5.43 -13.14 -19.65
N ILE A 28 -4.32 -13.46 -18.98
CA ILE A 28 -3.17 -14.15 -19.59
C ILE A 28 -3.56 -15.55 -20.09
N LYS A 29 -4.56 -16.18 -19.49
CA LYS A 29 -5.06 -17.52 -19.87
C LYS A 29 -5.97 -17.49 -21.11
N GLU A 30 -6.48 -16.32 -21.47
CA GLU A 30 -7.48 -16.17 -22.53
C GLU A 30 -6.83 -16.11 -23.91
N LYS A 31 -7.30 -16.96 -24.83
CA LYS A 31 -6.86 -16.93 -26.23
C LYS A 31 -7.41 -15.68 -26.93
N GLY A 32 -6.56 -14.97 -27.67
CA GLY A 32 -6.97 -13.79 -28.45
C GLY A 32 -6.95 -12.48 -27.65
N ILE A 33 -6.40 -12.50 -26.43
CA ILE A 33 -6.12 -11.32 -25.62
C ILE A 33 -4.61 -11.10 -25.48
N ASP A 34 -4.21 -9.83 -25.51
CA ASP A 34 -2.85 -9.35 -25.24
C ASP A 34 -2.90 -8.37 -24.07
N PRO A 35 -2.81 -8.89 -22.81
CA PRO A 35 -2.94 -8.06 -21.63
C PRO A 35 -1.59 -7.46 -21.21
N VAL A 36 -1.60 -6.18 -20.81
CA VAL A 36 -0.43 -5.49 -20.26
C VAL A 36 -0.82 -4.76 -18.99
N LEU A 37 -0.08 -5.01 -17.90
CA LEU A 37 -0.21 -4.31 -16.62
C LEU A 37 0.73 -3.10 -16.59
N PHE A 38 0.21 -1.94 -16.23
CA PHE A 38 0.98 -0.75 -15.86
C PHE A 38 0.87 -0.53 -14.35
N SER A 39 2.00 -0.36 -13.68
CA SER A 39 2.05 0.01 -12.26
C SER A 39 3.26 0.88 -11.97
N ASP A 40 3.07 1.86 -11.10
CA ASP A 40 4.13 2.73 -10.58
C ASP A 40 5.09 2.00 -9.63
N LYS A 41 4.66 0.85 -9.08
CA LYS A 41 5.47 -0.01 -8.22
C LYS A 41 5.85 -1.29 -8.95
N SER A 42 7.07 -1.77 -8.72
CA SER A 42 7.57 -3.05 -9.24
C SER A 42 7.13 -4.26 -8.40
N TYR A 43 6.38 -4.00 -7.32
CA TYR A 43 5.94 -5.00 -6.34
C TYR A 43 4.47 -4.81 -5.99
N PHE A 44 3.83 -5.91 -5.66
CA PHE A 44 2.51 -5.97 -5.06
C PHE A 44 2.63 -5.83 -3.55
N GLU A 45 1.83 -4.95 -2.93
CA GLU A 45 1.73 -4.76 -1.49
C GLU A 45 0.60 -5.60 -0.92
N TYR A 46 0.91 -6.52 0.00
CA TYR A 46 -0.10 -7.30 0.69
C TYR A 46 -0.66 -6.52 1.89
N TYR A 47 -1.60 -5.65 1.61
CA TYR A 47 -2.20 -4.73 2.59
C TYR A 47 -2.71 -5.37 3.90
N PRO A 48 -3.30 -6.58 3.91
CA PRO A 48 -3.76 -7.19 5.15
C PRO A 48 -2.65 -7.44 6.18
N ALA A 49 -1.38 -7.41 5.78
CA ALA A 49 -0.24 -7.62 6.67
C ALA A 49 0.57 -6.35 6.98
N LEU A 50 0.06 -5.15 6.66
CA LEU A 50 0.77 -3.88 6.93
C LEU A 50 1.05 -3.65 8.42
N TYR A 51 0.17 -4.10 9.32
CA TYR A 51 0.36 -4.01 10.77
C TYR A 51 1.69 -4.66 11.21
N ARG A 52 2.15 -5.72 10.54
CA ARG A 52 3.42 -6.37 10.83
C ARG A 52 4.63 -5.46 10.67
N ILE A 53 4.58 -4.52 9.71
CA ILE A 53 5.63 -3.52 9.53
C ILE A 53 5.73 -2.63 10.76
N VAL A 54 4.59 -2.13 11.25
CA VAL A 54 4.54 -1.23 12.41
C VAL A 54 5.07 -1.93 13.66
N THR A 55 4.85 -3.23 13.78
CA THR A 55 5.31 -4.06 14.91
C THR A 55 6.69 -4.69 14.68
N GLY A 56 7.47 -4.18 13.75
CA GLY A 56 8.90 -4.48 13.61
C GLY A 56 9.30 -5.36 12.43
N ALA A 57 8.34 -5.92 11.66
CA ALA A 57 8.67 -6.69 10.48
C ALA A 57 9.35 -5.84 9.39
N SER A 58 10.09 -6.49 8.51
CA SER A 58 10.67 -5.84 7.34
C SER A 58 9.58 -5.54 6.30
N PRO A 59 9.59 -4.35 5.66
CA PRO A 59 8.68 -4.06 4.54
C PRO A 59 8.71 -5.10 3.42
N ILE A 60 9.84 -5.75 3.19
CA ILE A 60 10.00 -6.78 2.15
C ILE A 60 9.11 -8.02 2.39
N GLU A 61 8.73 -8.28 3.64
CA GLU A 61 7.89 -9.43 3.99
C GLU A 61 6.44 -9.30 3.48
N VAL A 62 6.01 -8.08 3.19
CA VAL A 62 4.66 -7.78 2.69
C VAL A 62 4.67 -7.32 1.24
N CYS A 63 5.84 -7.33 0.59
CA CYS A 63 6.02 -6.94 -0.80
C CYS A 63 6.37 -8.17 -1.64
N ILE A 64 5.58 -8.43 -2.69
CA ILE A 64 5.83 -9.52 -3.64
C ILE A 64 6.18 -8.91 -5.00
N PRO A 65 7.37 -9.18 -5.57
CA PRO A 65 7.72 -8.66 -6.89
C PRO A 65 6.68 -9.05 -7.94
N ILE A 66 6.19 -8.08 -8.73
CA ILE A 66 5.15 -8.34 -9.75
C ILE A 66 5.64 -9.36 -10.78
N LYS A 67 6.94 -9.37 -11.09
CA LYS A 67 7.55 -10.36 -12.00
C LYS A 67 7.43 -11.82 -11.54
N ASP A 68 7.16 -12.05 -10.25
CA ASP A 68 6.97 -13.38 -9.68
C ASP A 68 5.47 -13.80 -9.69
N LEU A 69 4.59 -12.85 -10.01
CA LEU A 69 3.13 -13.04 -10.06
C LEU A 69 2.57 -13.17 -11.47
N ILE A 70 3.18 -12.48 -12.45
CA ILE A 70 2.80 -12.47 -13.87
C ILE A 70 4.05 -12.47 -14.75
N PRO A 71 3.96 -12.94 -16.03
CA PRO A 71 5.07 -12.91 -16.95
C PRO A 71 5.62 -11.49 -17.17
N LYS A 72 6.93 -11.38 -17.31
CA LYS A 72 7.63 -10.08 -17.44
C LYS A 72 7.17 -9.29 -18.67
N GLU A 73 6.90 -9.96 -19.78
CA GLU A 73 6.43 -9.36 -21.03
C GLU A 73 5.03 -8.71 -20.91
N ASN A 74 4.26 -9.07 -19.90
CA ASN A 74 2.94 -8.50 -19.63
C ASN A 74 2.96 -7.37 -18.58
N PHE A 75 4.15 -6.87 -18.21
CA PHE A 75 4.32 -5.87 -17.16
C PHE A 75 5.18 -4.69 -17.60
N VAL A 76 4.67 -3.49 -17.38
CA VAL A 76 5.38 -2.21 -17.55
C VAL A 76 5.40 -1.48 -16.20
N ASN A 77 6.60 -1.33 -15.64
CA ASN A 77 6.76 -0.58 -14.39
C ASN A 77 6.83 0.92 -14.68
N GLU A 78 5.67 1.51 -14.92
CA GLU A 78 5.52 2.93 -15.19
C GLU A 78 4.14 3.42 -14.77
N LYS A 79 4.07 4.65 -14.29
CA LYS A 79 2.81 5.29 -13.89
C LYS A 79 2.10 5.84 -15.12
N ILE A 80 0.78 5.60 -15.24
CA ILE A 80 -0.08 6.28 -16.21
C ILE A 80 -0.38 7.67 -15.69
N SER A 81 -0.12 8.68 -16.51
CA SER A 81 -0.36 10.10 -16.22
C SER A 81 -1.67 10.60 -16.81
N LYS A 82 -2.10 10.04 -17.95
CA LYS A 82 -3.29 10.49 -18.68
C LYS A 82 -4.00 9.33 -19.36
N ILE A 83 -5.32 9.43 -19.43
CA ILE A 83 -6.19 8.50 -20.15
C ILE A 83 -7.04 9.31 -21.11
N ASN A 84 -7.08 8.89 -22.37
CA ASN A 84 -7.97 9.43 -23.37
C ASN A 84 -8.93 8.31 -23.85
N PRO A 85 -10.19 8.31 -23.37
CA PRO A 85 -11.16 7.28 -23.76
C PRO A 85 -11.62 7.38 -25.22
N GLU A 86 -11.60 8.56 -25.80
CA GLU A 86 -12.06 8.81 -27.19
C GLU A 86 -11.08 8.19 -28.20
N THR A 87 -9.78 8.41 -28.00
CA THR A 87 -8.73 7.83 -28.84
C THR A 87 -8.31 6.44 -28.39
N LYS A 88 -8.82 5.95 -27.26
CA LYS A 88 -8.44 4.69 -26.59
C LYS A 88 -6.92 4.61 -26.37
N GLU A 89 -6.36 5.66 -25.77
CA GLU A 89 -4.95 5.75 -25.45
C GLU A 89 -4.72 6.05 -23.98
N VAL A 90 -3.68 5.45 -23.41
CA VAL A 90 -3.10 5.87 -22.13
C VAL A 90 -1.73 6.47 -22.39
N GLU A 91 -1.34 7.45 -21.57
CA GLU A 91 -0.02 8.10 -21.64
C GLU A 91 0.70 7.89 -20.30
N THR A 92 1.95 7.46 -20.37
CA THR A 92 2.80 7.27 -19.19
C THR A 92 3.43 8.61 -18.74
N ILE A 93 4.07 8.62 -17.57
CA ILE A 93 4.83 9.80 -17.10
C ILE A 93 5.98 10.15 -18.05
N SER A 94 6.58 9.15 -18.69
CA SER A 94 7.65 9.38 -19.70
C SER A 94 7.14 9.95 -21.02
N GLY A 95 5.81 10.08 -21.20
CA GLY A 95 5.18 10.59 -22.41
C GLY A 95 4.91 9.51 -23.47
N GLN A 96 5.18 8.24 -23.17
CA GLN A 96 4.87 7.15 -24.09
C GLN A 96 3.35 6.92 -24.15
N LYS A 97 2.84 6.71 -25.38
CA LYS A 97 1.42 6.47 -25.63
C LYS A 97 1.17 5.01 -26.01
N HIS A 98 0.17 4.43 -25.39
CA HIS A 98 -0.23 3.05 -25.65
C HIS A 98 -1.70 2.97 -25.98
N LYS A 99 -2.03 2.40 -27.15
CA LYS A 99 -3.41 2.15 -27.58
C LYS A 99 -3.94 0.89 -26.92
N TYR A 100 -5.26 0.86 -26.70
CA TYR A 100 -5.97 -0.29 -26.14
C TYR A 100 -7.31 -0.55 -26.85
N ASP A 101 -7.75 -1.79 -26.83
CA ASP A 101 -9.15 -2.14 -27.14
C ASP A 101 -10.02 -2.01 -25.90
N TYR A 102 -9.49 -2.45 -24.73
CA TYR A 102 -10.15 -2.39 -23.42
C TYR A 102 -9.19 -1.87 -22.35
N LEU A 103 -9.75 -1.13 -21.41
CA LEU A 103 -9.01 -0.57 -20.28
C LEU A 103 -9.66 -1.00 -18.96
N VAL A 104 -8.85 -1.53 -18.06
CA VAL A 104 -9.24 -1.86 -16.68
C VAL A 104 -8.52 -0.93 -15.72
N LEU A 105 -9.28 -0.19 -14.91
CA LEU A 105 -8.75 0.68 -13.87
C LEU A 105 -8.83 -0.03 -12.52
N ALA A 106 -7.68 -0.43 -12.01
CA ALA A 106 -7.51 -1.13 -10.72
C ALA A 106 -6.65 -0.32 -9.75
N LEU A 107 -6.94 0.99 -9.64
CA LEU A 107 -6.10 1.98 -8.98
C LEU A 107 -6.06 1.85 -7.45
N GLY A 108 -6.96 1.05 -6.86
CA GLY A 108 -7.06 0.90 -5.41
C GLY A 108 -7.73 2.09 -4.73
N SER A 109 -7.28 2.39 -3.51
CA SER A 109 -7.82 3.47 -2.68
C SER A 109 -6.72 4.15 -1.89
N GLU A 110 -6.94 5.41 -1.56
CA GLU A 110 -6.10 6.22 -0.68
C GLU A 110 -6.77 6.41 0.68
N THR A 111 -6.00 6.89 1.67
CA THR A 111 -6.55 7.28 2.97
C THR A 111 -7.47 8.48 2.79
N ALA A 112 -8.72 8.35 3.22
CA ALA A 112 -9.68 9.45 3.19
C ALA A 112 -9.73 10.12 4.56
N TYR A 113 -9.44 11.41 4.60
CA TYR A 113 -9.48 12.22 5.83
C TYR A 113 -10.80 12.99 6.00
N PHE A 114 -11.77 12.76 5.11
CA PHE A 114 -13.16 13.32 5.15
C PHE A 114 -13.20 14.84 5.33
N ASN A 115 -12.20 15.56 4.86
CA ASN A 115 -12.03 17.01 5.01
C ASN A 115 -12.08 17.51 6.48
N LEU A 116 -11.71 16.66 7.43
CA LEU A 116 -11.58 17.05 8.82
C LEU A 116 -10.36 17.98 8.99
N PRO A 117 -10.56 19.22 9.50
CA PRO A 117 -9.48 20.18 9.58
C PRO A 117 -8.29 19.67 10.40
N GLY A 118 -7.09 19.76 9.83
CA GLY A 118 -5.84 19.42 10.50
C GLY A 118 -5.47 17.94 10.53
N ILE A 119 -6.41 17.01 10.31
CA ILE A 119 -6.15 15.58 10.49
C ILE A 119 -5.15 15.04 9.46
N GLU A 120 -5.18 15.54 8.23
CA GLU A 120 -4.26 15.14 7.16
C GLU A 120 -2.79 15.42 7.49
N ASN A 121 -2.55 16.50 8.26
CA ASN A 121 -1.19 16.90 8.68
C ASN A 121 -0.74 16.23 9.98
N LEU A 122 -1.68 15.74 10.80
CA LEU A 122 -1.41 15.22 12.14
C LEU A 122 -1.48 13.70 12.22
N ALA A 123 -2.25 13.06 11.33
CA ALA A 123 -2.46 11.62 11.36
C ALA A 123 -1.55 10.86 10.36
N PHE A 124 -1.23 9.64 10.72
CA PHE A 124 -0.62 8.68 9.80
C PHE A 124 -1.71 7.91 9.07
N GLY A 125 -1.67 7.90 7.74
CA GLY A 125 -2.47 6.96 6.95
C GLY A 125 -1.96 5.53 7.12
N PHE A 126 -2.81 4.53 6.79
CA PHE A 126 -2.47 3.12 6.93
C PHE A 126 -2.95 2.29 5.73
N LYS A 127 -2.58 2.72 4.52
CA LYS A 127 -2.98 2.07 3.25
C LYS A 127 -1.82 1.68 2.34
N SER A 128 -0.57 1.87 2.80
CA SER A 128 0.62 1.55 2.01
C SER A 128 1.78 1.14 2.90
N VAL A 129 2.73 0.39 2.34
CA VAL A 129 4.01 0.06 2.99
C VAL A 129 4.75 1.33 3.41
N ARG A 130 4.69 2.39 2.59
CA ARG A 130 5.30 3.67 2.91
C ARG A 130 4.70 4.30 4.17
N GLU A 131 3.38 4.31 4.31
CA GLU A 131 2.69 4.85 5.49
C GLU A 131 2.98 4.02 6.73
N ALA A 132 2.89 2.69 6.63
CA ALA A 132 3.24 1.80 7.73
C ALA A 132 4.69 1.96 8.20
N THR A 133 5.63 2.16 7.26
CA THR A 133 7.04 2.41 7.58
C THR A 133 7.24 3.76 8.28
N LYS A 134 6.54 4.80 7.83
CA LYS A 134 6.58 6.11 8.50
C LYS A 134 6.08 6.02 9.94
N LEU A 135 4.96 5.32 10.17
CA LEU A 135 4.40 5.11 11.50
C LEU A 135 5.37 4.32 12.39
N LYS A 136 5.97 3.23 11.86
CA LYS A 136 6.99 2.45 12.57
C LYS A 136 8.15 3.33 13.03
N ASN A 137 8.70 4.13 12.12
CA ASN A 137 9.85 4.98 12.42
C ASN A 137 9.49 6.01 13.48
N HIS A 138 8.34 6.66 13.35
CA HIS A 138 7.86 7.63 14.34
C HIS A 138 7.71 7.02 15.73
N ILE A 139 7.12 5.82 15.84
CA ILE A 139 7.02 5.12 17.12
C ILE A 139 8.42 4.81 17.68
N SER A 140 9.36 4.38 16.86
CA SER A 140 10.72 4.10 17.32
C SER A 140 11.44 5.37 17.82
N GLU A 141 11.31 6.47 17.09
CA GLU A 141 11.86 7.80 17.44
C GLU A 141 11.32 8.28 18.78
N LEU A 142 9.99 8.15 19.04
CA LEU A 142 9.38 8.50 20.31
C LEU A 142 10.04 7.79 21.49
N PHE A 143 10.36 6.51 21.38
CA PHE A 143 11.01 5.76 22.43
C PHE A 143 12.51 6.11 22.57
N GLU A 144 13.20 6.39 21.48
CA GLU A 144 14.62 6.78 21.47
C GLU A 144 14.83 8.16 22.10
N GLU A 145 13.96 9.12 21.81
CA GLU A 145 14.01 10.46 22.38
C GLU A 145 13.70 10.50 23.88
N HIS A 146 12.94 9.51 24.39
CA HIS A 146 12.46 9.46 25.76
C HIS A 146 13.11 8.34 26.60
N GLU A 147 14.35 7.98 26.32
CA GLU A 147 15.08 6.94 27.07
C GLU A 147 15.21 7.26 28.58
N HIS A 148 15.08 8.54 28.99
CA HIS A 148 15.06 8.99 30.39
C HIS A 148 14.05 10.11 30.65
N PRO A 149 12.76 9.92 30.36
CA PRO A 149 11.79 11.01 30.44
C PRO A 149 11.38 11.36 31.85
N THR A 150 11.02 12.62 32.06
CA THR A 150 10.31 13.05 33.25
C THR A 150 8.85 12.54 33.20
N LYS A 151 8.22 12.35 34.38
CA LYS A 151 6.86 11.82 34.47
C LYS A 151 5.81 12.63 33.69
N ASN A 152 6.01 13.95 33.54
CA ASN A 152 5.07 14.82 32.83
C ASN A 152 5.20 14.74 31.31
N GLU A 153 6.38 14.43 30.79
CA GLU A 153 6.64 14.26 29.35
C GLU A 153 6.09 12.94 28.81
N LEU A 154 6.05 11.90 29.65
CA LEU A 154 5.61 10.56 29.24
C LEU A 154 4.13 10.45 28.92
N VAL A 155 3.25 11.10 29.66
CA VAL A 155 1.79 10.88 29.58
C VAL A 155 1.21 11.33 28.23
N SER A 156 1.79 12.34 27.58
CA SER A 156 1.27 12.87 26.31
C SER A 156 1.91 12.21 25.06
N HIS A 157 3.12 11.66 25.17
CA HIS A 157 3.88 11.17 24.02
C HIS A 157 3.58 9.73 23.63
N PHE A 158 3.11 8.89 24.58
CA PHE A 158 2.80 7.49 24.31
C PHE A 158 1.30 7.21 24.23
N HIS A 159 0.51 8.26 23.98
CA HIS A 159 -0.92 8.13 23.71
C HIS A 159 -1.17 8.01 22.22
N ILE A 160 -1.65 6.85 21.78
CA ILE A 160 -1.98 6.57 20.38
C ILE A 160 -3.50 6.55 20.23
N VAL A 161 -3.99 7.33 19.29
CA VAL A 161 -5.42 7.32 18.90
C VAL A 161 -5.54 6.69 17.52
N ILE A 162 -6.34 5.64 17.42
CA ILE A 162 -6.66 4.96 16.17
C ILE A 162 -8.05 5.37 15.73
N VAL A 163 -8.15 6.05 14.59
CA VAL A 163 -9.43 6.49 14.05
C VAL A 163 -9.99 5.46 13.09
N GLY A 164 -11.02 4.74 13.53
CA GLY A 164 -11.73 3.73 12.74
C GLY A 164 -11.70 2.33 13.36
N GLY A 165 -12.82 1.91 13.94
CA GLY A 165 -13.05 0.60 14.58
C GLY A 165 -13.34 -0.55 13.60
N GLY A 166 -12.88 -0.48 12.35
CA GLY A 166 -12.94 -1.59 11.40
C GLY A 166 -11.87 -2.65 11.67
N PRO A 167 -11.87 -3.77 10.90
CA PRO A 167 -10.91 -4.87 11.12
C PRO A 167 -9.45 -4.41 11.19
N THR A 168 -9.03 -3.53 10.30
CA THR A 168 -7.66 -2.99 10.29
C THR A 168 -7.33 -2.22 11.57
N GLY A 169 -8.24 -1.36 12.06
CA GLY A 169 -8.00 -0.59 13.29
C GLY A 169 -7.88 -1.49 14.52
N VAL A 170 -8.73 -2.51 14.61
CA VAL A 170 -8.70 -3.49 15.71
C VAL A 170 -7.42 -4.32 15.69
N GLU A 171 -7.00 -4.82 14.52
CA GLU A 171 -5.73 -5.56 14.36
C GLU A 171 -4.53 -4.69 14.72
N VAL A 172 -4.47 -3.46 14.21
CA VAL A 172 -3.40 -2.51 14.53
C VAL A 172 -3.36 -2.20 16.02
N ALA A 173 -4.51 -1.98 16.67
CA ALA A 173 -4.58 -1.71 18.11
C ALA A 173 -4.01 -2.87 18.94
N GLY A 174 -4.41 -4.11 18.63
CA GLY A 174 -3.94 -5.30 19.34
C GLY A 174 -2.44 -5.54 19.20
N ASP A 175 -1.93 -5.43 17.99
CA ASP A 175 -0.51 -5.64 17.71
C ASP A 175 0.37 -4.50 18.24
N LEU A 176 -0.09 -3.24 18.12
CA LEU A 176 0.59 -2.09 18.72
C LEU A 176 0.67 -2.23 20.25
N ALA A 177 -0.40 -2.63 20.92
CA ALA A 177 -0.37 -2.82 22.37
C ALA A 177 0.72 -3.80 22.81
N THR A 178 0.91 -4.87 22.04
CA THR A 178 1.96 -5.85 22.30
C THR A 178 3.36 -5.31 21.96
N HIS A 179 3.50 -4.61 20.84
CA HIS A 179 4.77 -4.05 20.37
C HIS A 179 5.27 -2.91 21.27
N MET A 180 4.38 -1.98 21.64
CA MET A 180 4.70 -0.86 22.52
C MET A 180 5.19 -1.33 23.91
N ARG A 181 4.61 -2.40 24.46
CA ARG A 181 5.12 -3.00 25.71
C ARG A 181 6.54 -3.54 25.56
N LYS A 182 6.87 -4.17 24.42
CA LYS A 182 8.24 -4.63 24.14
C LYS A 182 9.22 -3.47 24.05
N LEU A 183 8.81 -2.37 23.38
CA LEU A 183 9.63 -1.17 23.30
C LEU A 183 9.78 -0.50 24.68
N ALA A 184 8.71 -0.40 25.46
CA ALA A 184 8.75 0.13 26.83
C ALA A 184 9.78 -0.62 27.68
N ASN A 185 9.76 -1.95 27.66
CA ASN A 185 10.75 -2.76 28.36
C ASN A 185 12.18 -2.50 27.85
N LYS A 186 12.37 -2.38 26.54
CA LYS A 186 13.69 -2.11 25.94
C LYS A 186 14.23 -0.75 26.36
N TYR A 187 13.40 0.30 26.34
CA TYR A 187 13.77 1.68 26.63
C TYR A 187 13.52 2.09 28.10
N ARG A 188 13.15 1.14 28.98
CA ARG A 188 12.89 1.35 30.41
C ARG A 188 11.80 2.38 30.70
N VAL A 189 10.83 2.50 29.79
CA VAL A 189 9.61 3.27 29.98
C VAL A 189 8.58 2.41 30.73
N HIS A 190 7.92 2.96 31.73
CA HIS A 190 6.88 2.22 32.46
C HIS A 190 5.62 2.05 31.60
N GLU A 191 5.10 0.84 31.47
CA GLU A 191 3.97 0.52 30.57
C GLU A 191 2.67 1.28 30.88
N SER A 192 2.49 1.78 32.13
CA SER A 192 1.33 2.61 32.52
C SER A 192 1.24 3.95 31.77
N PHE A 193 2.30 4.38 31.08
CA PHE A 193 2.28 5.58 30.26
C PHE A 193 1.78 5.33 28.85
N ILE A 194 1.65 4.07 28.44
CA ILE A 194 1.18 3.71 27.11
C ILE A 194 -0.34 3.59 27.13
N THR A 195 -0.99 4.39 26.30
CA THR A 195 -2.44 4.32 26.08
C THR A 195 -2.74 4.20 24.60
N ILE A 196 -3.70 3.36 24.25
CA ILE A 196 -4.16 3.19 22.86
C ILE A 196 -5.68 3.26 22.89
N ASP A 197 -6.23 4.28 22.24
CA ASP A 197 -7.66 4.49 22.06
C ASP A 197 -8.07 4.15 20.62
N LEU A 198 -9.22 3.45 20.47
CA LEU A 198 -9.81 3.04 19.21
C LEU A 198 -11.20 3.66 19.03
#